data_afccf1fb157c2a5e696b4bcba097791f
#
_entry.id   afccf1fb157c2a5e696b4bcba097791f
#
_cell.length_a   1.000
_cell.length_b   1.000
_cell.length_c   1.000
_cell.angle_alpha   90.00
_cell.angle_beta   90.00
_cell.angle_gamma   90.00
#
_symmetry.space_group_name_H-M   'P 1'
#
loop_
_entity.id
_entity.type
_entity.pdbx_description
1 polymer ?
#
loop_
_entity_poly.entity_id
_entity_poly.type
_entity_poly.pdbx_seq_one_letter_code
_entity_poly.pdbx_strand_id
1 'polypeptide(L)'
;EVAFARLLGEYIGICFQIKDDIFDYFDSKKIGKPTGNDMLEGKLTLPVLYALNTTKDEWAEQTALKVKEGTATPDEIVRLIQFTKENGGIEYACRIIEQYKKKAFDLLASLPESNICVALRTYLDYVVDREK
;
A
#
# COMPACT_ATOMS: atom_id res chain seq x y z
N GLU A 1 -15.49 -10.61 21.18
CA GLU A 1 -14.28 -10.06 21.75
C GLU A 1 -13.04 -10.49 20.97
N VAL A 2 -12.77 -11.81 20.90
CA VAL A 2 -11.62 -12.31 20.14
C VAL A 2 -11.82 -12.03 18.64
N ALA A 3 -13.03 -12.22 18.13
CA ALA A 3 -13.35 -11.93 16.74
C ALA A 3 -13.20 -10.44 16.42
N PHE A 4 -13.61 -9.58 17.36
CA PHE A 4 -13.47 -8.14 17.22
C PHE A 4 -12.00 -7.72 17.15
N ALA A 5 -11.16 -8.22 18.06
CA ALA A 5 -9.75 -7.90 18.09
C ALA A 5 -9.03 -8.38 16.83
N ARG A 6 -9.40 -9.56 16.34
CA ARG A 6 -8.85 -10.10 15.10
C ARG A 6 -9.18 -9.22 13.91
N LEU A 7 -10.45 -8.83 13.79
CA LEU A 7 -10.90 -8.00 12.66
C LEU A 7 -10.24 -6.63 12.68
N LEU A 8 -10.15 -6.03 13.85
CA LEU A 8 -9.46 -4.73 13.99
C LEU A 8 -7.99 -4.85 13.61
N GLY A 9 -7.32 -5.91 14.08
CA GLY A 9 -5.93 -6.17 13.72
C GLY A 9 -5.74 -6.38 12.23
N GLU A 10 -6.67 -7.06 11.56
CA GLU A 10 -6.64 -7.25 10.12
C GLU A 10 -6.75 -5.91 9.39
N TYR A 11 -7.67 -5.05 9.78
CA TYR A 11 -7.85 -3.75 9.14
C TYR A 11 -6.60 -2.87 9.30
N ILE A 12 -6.04 -2.84 10.49
CA ILE A 12 -4.82 -2.07 10.77
C ILE A 12 -3.65 -2.65 9.96
N GLY A 13 -3.53 -3.96 9.91
CA GLY A 13 -2.48 -4.64 9.15
C GLY A 13 -2.56 -4.36 7.66
N ILE A 14 -3.78 -4.33 7.11
CA ILE A 14 -3.98 -3.99 5.69
C ILE A 14 -3.54 -2.56 5.42
N CYS A 15 -3.93 -1.61 6.27
CA CYS A 15 -3.50 -0.21 6.13
C CYS A 15 -1.97 -0.10 6.17
N PHE A 16 -1.35 -0.79 7.10
CA PHE A 16 0.10 -0.79 7.25
C PHE A 16 0.78 -1.33 5.99
N GLN A 17 0.31 -2.47 5.49
CA GLN A 17 0.90 -3.12 4.32
C GLN A 17 0.75 -2.27 3.06
N ILE A 18 -0.45 -1.72 2.83
CA ILE A 18 -0.68 -0.86 1.66
C ILE A 18 0.17 0.40 1.73
N LYS A 19 0.30 0.99 2.92
CA LYS A 19 1.14 2.17 3.10
C LYS A 19 2.61 1.87 2.78
N ASP A 20 3.10 0.73 3.23
CA ASP A 20 4.44 0.26 2.90
C ASP A 20 4.61 0.09 1.38
N ASP A 21 3.61 -0.51 0.74
CA ASP A 21 3.63 -0.69 -0.71
C ASP A 21 3.71 0.64 -1.44
N ILE A 22 2.95 1.64 -0.98
CA ILE A 22 2.97 2.99 -1.56
C ILE A 22 4.37 3.61 -1.44
N PHE A 23 5.00 3.49 -0.27
CA PHE A 23 6.32 4.08 -0.04
C PHE A 23 7.35 3.57 -1.03
N ASP A 24 7.23 2.33 -1.49
CA ASP A 24 8.17 1.74 -2.44
C ASP A 24 8.14 2.42 -3.81
N TYR A 25 7.09 3.17 -4.12
CA TYR A 25 6.96 3.91 -5.37
C TYR A 25 7.61 5.30 -5.30
N PHE A 26 8.08 5.70 -4.15
CA PHE A 26 8.70 7.02 -3.95
C PHE A 26 10.11 6.87 -3.42
N ASP A 27 11.00 7.72 -3.89
CA ASP A 27 12.37 7.76 -3.40
C ASP A 27 12.38 8.30 -1.97
N SER A 28 12.91 7.50 -1.04
CA SER A 28 12.99 7.91 0.35
C SER A 28 14.43 8.08 0.77
N LYS A 29 14.92 9.32 0.74
CA LYS A 29 16.27 9.66 1.17
C LYS A 29 16.45 9.47 2.67
N LYS A 30 15.37 9.55 3.45
CA LYS A 30 15.42 9.46 4.91
C LYS A 30 15.86 8.08 5.42
N ILE A 31 15.48 7.03 4.70
CA ILE A 31 15.80 5.66 5.11
C ILE A 31 16.78 4.97 4.17
N GLY A 32 17.22 5.65 3.13
CA GLY A 32 18.18 5.09 2.17
C GLY A 32 17.66 3.92 1.38
N LYS A 33 16.35 3.70 1.36
CA LYS A 33 15.74 2.57 0.66
C LYS A 33 15.50 2.94 -0.80
N PRO A 34 15.99 2.17 -1.76
CA PRO A 34 15.78 2.49 -3.17
C PRO A 34 14.33 2.31 -3.57
N THR A 35 13.88 3.11 -4.54
CA THR A 35 12.55 2.98 -5.13
C THR A 35 12.46 1.69 -5.92
N GLY A 36 11.31 1.02 -5.84
CA GLY A 36 11.07 -0.18 -6.64
C GLY A 36 11.69 -1.44 -6.07
N ASN A 37 12.00 -1.46 -4.78
CA ASN A 37 12.59 -2.63 -4.15
C ASN A 37 11.73 -3.89 -4.29
N ASP A 38 10.39 -3.76 -4.16
CA ASP A 38 9.48 -4.89 -4.33
C ASP A 38 9.55 -5.45 -5.74
N MET A 39 9.60 -4.59 -6.75
CA MET A 39 9.70 -5.01 -8.14
C MET A 39 11.05 -5.66 -8.43
N LEU A 40 12.13 -5.19 -7.80
CA LEU A 40 13.44 -5.83 -7.92
C LEU A 40 13.41 -7.26 -7.35
N GLU A 41 12.55 -7.51 -6.37
CA GLU A 41 12.35 -8.82 -5.77
C GLU A 41 11.30 -9.67 -6.52
N GLY A 42 10.76 -9.16 -7.60
CA GLY A 42 9.77 -9.88 -8.40
C GLY A 42 8.34 -9.73 -7.91
N LYS A 43 8.06 -8.74 -7.08
CA LYS A 43 6.72 -8.51 -6.50
C LYS A 43 6.00 -7.38 -7.20
N LEU A 44 4.72 -7.61 -7.50
CA LEU A 44 3.80 -6.57 -7.99
C LEU A 44 2.80 -6.26 -6.88
N THR A 45 2.75 -5.01 -6.46
CA THR A 45 1.90 -4.59 -5.35
C THR A 45 0.66 -3.84 -5.83
N LEU A 46 -0.23 -3.50 -4.91
CA LEU A 46 -1.56 -2.98 -5.24
C LEU A 46 -1.55 -1.81 -6.25
N PRO A 47 -0.71 -0.78 -6.11
CA PRO A 47 -0.76 0.34 -7.06
C PRO A 47 -0.55 -0.08 -8.51
N VAL A 48 0.48 -0.88 -8.80
CA VAL A 48 0.75 -1.29 -10.17
C VAL A 48 -0.31 -2.25 -10.70
N LEU A 49 -0.83 -3.12 -9.85
CA LEU A 49 -1.90 -4.03 -10.25
C LEU A 49 -3.15 -3.28 -10.69
N TYR A 50 -3.52 -2.23 -9.96
CA TYR A 50 -4.64 -1.38 -10.34
C TYR A 50 -4.39 -0.69 -11.69
N ALA A 51 -3.22 -0.10 -11.85
CA ALA A 51 -2.87 0.59 -13.09
C ALA A 51 -2.91 -0.35 -14.29
N LEU A 52 -2.40 -1.57 -14.13
CA LEU A 52 -2.42 -2.58 -15.19
C LEU A 52 -3.85 -3.02 -15.54
N ASN A 53 -4.71 -3.14 -14.54
CA ASN A 53 -6.10 -3.58 -14.76
C ASN A 53 -6.97 -2.51 -15.39
N THR A 54 -6.71 -1.25 -15.12
CA THR A 54 -7.57 -0.15 -15.58
C THR A 54 -7.05 0.54 -16.83
N THR A 55 -5.79 0.37 -17.15
CA THR A 55 -5.15 1.00 -18.31
C THR A 55 -4.51 -0.07 -19.17
N LYS A 56 -5.01 -0.22 -20.38
CA LYS A 56 -4.43 -1.19 -21.31
C LYS A 56 -3.18 -0.58 -21.92
N ASP A 57 -2.03 -1.14 -21.57
CA ASP A 57 -0.72 -0.73 -22.10
C ASP A 57 0.12 -1.98 -22.26
N GLU A 58 0.36 -2.36 -23.50
CA GLU A 58 1.09 -3.58 -23.82
C GLU A 58 2.51 -3.57 -23.24
N TRP A 59 3.20 -2.44 -23.33
CA TRP A 59 4.53 -2.31 -22.77
C TRP A 59 4.53 -2.56 -21.25
N ALA A 60 3.55 -1.98 -20.55
CA ALA A 60 3.44 -2.13 -19.09
C ALA A 60 3.14 -3.57 -18.72
N GLU A 61 2.26 -4.23 -19.45
CA GLU A 61 1.93 -5.64 -19.20
C GLU A 61 3.13 -6.55 -19.40
N GLN A 62 3.88 -6.33 -20.48
CA GLN A 62 5.09 -7.11 -20.75
C GLN A 62 6.16 -6.86 -19.71
N THR A 63 6.32 -5.60 -19.29
CA THR A 63 7.30 -5.25 -18.26
C THR A 63 6.92 -5.88 -16.91
N ALA A 64 5.63 -5.90 -16.57
CA ALA A 64 5.16 -6.56 -15.35
C ALA A 64 5.50 -8.05 -15.35
N LEU A 65 5.37 -8.71 -16.50
CA LEU A 65 5.77 -10.12 -16.63
C LEU A 65 7.27 -10.29 -16.41
N LYS A 66 8.09 -9.38 -16.94
CA LYS A 66 9.53 -9.40 -16.70
C LYS A 66 9.87 -9.23 -15.22
N VAL A 67 9.11 -8.38 -14.51
CA VAL A 67 9.29 -8.21 -13.07
C VAL A 67 9.06 -9.54 -12.36
N LYS A 68 7.97 -10.23 -12.67
CA LYS A 68 7.68 -11.53 -12.07
C LYS A 68 8.72 -12.59 -12.37
N GLU A 69 9.31 -12.53 -13.56
CA GLU A 69 10.34 -13.47 -14.00
C GLU A 69 11.73 -13.10 -13.50
N GLY A 70 11.88 -11.91 -12.91
CA GLY A 70 13.17 -11.43 -12.42
C GLY A 70 14.11 -10.94 -13.52
N THR A 71 13.55 -10.60 -14.70
CA THR A 71 14.33 -10.18 -15.86
C THR A 71 14.20 -8.70 -16.20
N ALA A 72 13.39 -7.95 -15.44
CA ALA A 72 13.22 -6.51 -15.67
C ALA A 72 14.50 -5.74 -15.31
N THR A 73 14.88 -4.79 -16.15
CA THR A 73 16.02 -3.92 -15.85
C THR A 73 15.59 -2.82 -14.88
N PRO A 74 16.53 -2.20 -14.13
CA PRO A 74 16.21 -1.06 -13.29
C PRO A 74 15.49 0.08 -14.01
N ASP A 75 15.89 0.37 -15.25
CA ASP A 75 15.23 1.42 -16.05
C ASP A 75 13.79 1.05 -16.38
N GLU A 76 13.53 -0.21 -16.69
CA GLU A 76 12.17 -0.69 -16.93
C GLU A 76 11.31 -0.56 -15.68
N ILE A 77 11.87 -0.86 -14.51
CA ILE A 77 11.16 -0.74 -13.23
C ILE A 77 10.82 0.72 -12.95
N VAL A 78 11.76 1.64 -13.13
CA VAL A 78 11.52 3.07 -12.94
C VAL A 78 10.37 3.55 -13.85
N ARG A 79 10.38 3.11 -15.09
CA ARG A 79 9.34 3.49 -16.06
C ARG A 79 7.98 2.88 -15.69
N LEU A 80 7.94 1.65 -15.18
CA LEU A 80 6.72 1.01 -14.74
C LEU A 80 6.15 1.72 -13.49
N ILE A 81 7.00 2.17 -12.59
CA ILE A 81 6.61 2.98 -11.45
C ILE A 81 5.97 4.29 -11.92
N GLN A 82 6.57 4.94 -12.90
CA GLN A 82 6.02 6.19 -13.47
C GLN A 82 4.66 5.93 -14.11
N PHE A 83 4.51 4.86 -14.87
CA PHE A 83 3.25 4.42 -15.44
C PHE A 83 2.18 4.26 -14.34
N THR A 84 2.54 3.63 -13.23
CA THR A 84 1.63 3.42 -12.09
C THR A 84 1.15 4.75 -11.51
N LYS A 85 2.07 5.70 -11.31
CA LYS A 85 1.73 7.03 -10.78
C LYS A 85 0.81 7.80 -11.73
N GLU A 86 1.09 7.73 -13.02
CA GLU A 86 0.31 8.46 -14.02
C GLU A 86 -1.08 7.90 -14.26
N ASN A 87 -1.31 6.64 -13.90
CA ASN A 87 -2.57 5.95 -14.16
C ASN A 87 -3.35 5.63 -12.89
N GLY A 88 -3.15 6.43 -11.86
CA GLY A 88 -4.01 6.42 -10.67
C GLY A 88 -3.77 5.31 -9.68
N GLY A 89 -2.66 4.59 -9.79
CA GLY A 89 -2.35 3.48 -8.88
C GLY A 89 -2.17 3.92 -7.44
N ILE A 90 -1.49 5.02 -7.23
CA ILE A 90 -1.25 5.55 -5.88
C ILE A 90 -2.55 6.08 -5.27
N GLU A 91 -3.34 6.83 -6.04
CA GLU A 91 -4.63 7.38 -5.60
C GLU A 91 -5.59 6.24 -5.22
N TYR A 92 -5.61 5.17 -6.01
CA TYR A 92 -6.44 4.00 -5.69
C TYR A 92 -6.01 3.36 -4.36
N ALA A 93 -4.71 3.15 -4.16
CA ALA A 93 -4.19 2.56 -2.93
C ALA A 93 -4.54 3.43 -1.72
N CYS A 94 -4.44 4.75 -1.85
CA CYS A 94 -4.84 5.68 -0.79
C CYS A 94 -6.33 5.58 -0.46
N ARG A 95 -7.18 5.40 -1.48
CA ARG A 95 -8.63 5.21 -1.25
C ARG A 95 -8.91 3.93 -0.48
N ILE A 96 -8.19 2.85 -0.79
CA ILE A 96 -8.35 1.58 -0.08
C ILE A 96 -7.93 1.73 1.38
N ILE A 97 -6.83 2.43 1.65
CA ILE A 97 -6.41 2.71 3.02
C ILE A 97 -7.52 3.45 3.77
N GLU A 98 -8.11 4.48 3.17
CA GLU A 98 -9.18 5.24 3.81
C GLU A 98 -10.41 4.39 4.09
N GLN A 99 -10.76 3.46 3.20
CA GLN A 99 -11.86 2.54 3.42
C GLN A 99 -11.62 1.63 4.63
N TYR A 100 -10.43 1.06 4.75
CA TYR A 100 -10.09 0.19 5.89
C TYR A 100 -9.91 0.99 7.17
N LYS A 101 -9.38 2.21 7.09
CA LYS A 101 -9.30 3.11 8.22
C LYS A 101 -10.69 3.38 8.79
N LYS A 102 -11.66 3.68 7.91
CA LYS A 102 -13.04 3.93 8.33
C LYS A 102 -13.65 2.70 8.99
N LYS A 103 -13.43 1.51 8.42
CA LYS A 103 -13.92 0.27 9.01
C LYS A 103 -13.34 0.04 10.40
N ALA A 104 -12.05 0.32 10.58
CA ALA A 104 -11.38 0.19 11.88
C ALA A 104 -11.95 1.17 12.91
N PHE A 105 -12.16 2.43 12.51
CA PHE A 105 -12.74 3.43 13.42
C PHE A 105 -14.19 3.10 13.76
N ASP A 106 -14.98 2.57 12.82
CA ASP A 106 -16.35 2.14 13.08
C ASP A 106 -16.38 1.02 14.11
N LEU A 107 -15.45 0.06 14.03
CA LEU A 107 -15.33 -0.98 15.05
C LEU A 107 -14.99 -0.41 16.42
N LEU A 108 -14.05 0.52 16.49
CA LEU A 108 -13.65 1.16 17.74
C LEU A 108 -14.81 1.97 18.35
N ALA A 109 -15.59 2.63 17.50
CA ALA A 109 -16.75 3.43 17.95
C ALA A 109 -17.86 2.57 18.54
N SER A 110 -17.91 1.28 18.23
CA SER A 110 -18.91 0.37 18.77
C SER A 110 -18.59 -0.09 20.20
N LEU A 111 -17.41 0.24 20.71
CA LEU A 111 -16.96 -0.12 22.05
C LEU A 111 -17.10 1.07 23.01
N PRO A 112 -17.28 0.80 24.34
CA PRO A 112 -17.20 1.87 25.32
C PRO A 112 -15.84 2.55 25.26
N GLU A 113 -15.83 3.85 25.56
CA GLU A 113 -14.57 4.59 25.63
C GLU A 113 -13.67 3.99 26.70
N SER A 114 -12.42 3.76 26.34
CA SER A 114 -11.42 3.24 27.26
C SER A 114 -10.06 3.74 26.81
N ASN A 115 -9.06 3.64 27.69
CA ASN A 115 -7.69 4.01 27.35
C ASN A 115 -7.15 3.17 26.21
N ILE A 116 -7.59 1.90 26.14
CA ILE A 116 -7.18 0.99 25.07
C ILE A 116 -7.71 1.49 23.72
N CYS A 117 -9.00 1.89 23.66
CA CYS A 117 -9.59 2.41 22.43
C CYS A 117 -8.89 3.68 21.97
N VAL A 118 -8.58 4.59 22.86
CA VAL A 118 -7.85 5.82 22.55
C VAL A 118 -6.47 5.49 21.99
N ALA A 119 -5.77 4.56 22.64
CA ALA A 119 -4.45 4.15 22.19
C ALA A 119 -4.50 3.51 20.80
N LEU A 120 -5.50 2.68 20.52
CA LEU A 120 -5.66 2.04 19.22
C LEU A 120 -5.99 3.05 18.13
N ARG A 121 -6.84 4.05 18.41
CA ARG A 121 -7.12 5.12 17.46
C ARG A 121 -5.86 5.92 17.13
N THR A 122 -5.08 6.25 18.14
CA THR A 122 -3.83 6.98 17.98
C THR A 122 -2.85 6.16 17.12
N TYR A 123 -2.75 4.87 17.40
CA TYR A 123 -1.89 3.99 16.63
C TYR A 123 -2.33 3.90 15.16
N LEU A 124 -3.64 3.76 14.92
CA LEU A 124 -4.18 3.68 13.58
C LEU A 124 -3.89 4.97 12.79
N ASP A 125 -4.10 6.12 13.40
CA ASP A 125 -3.77 7.40 12.77
C ASP A 125 -2.28 7.48 12.43
N TYR A 126 -1.42 7.03 13.33
CA TYR A 126 0.01 6.99 13.09
C TYR A 126 0.35 6.11 11.87
N VAL A 127 -0.25 4.91 11.79
CA VAL A 127 0.03 3.98 10.69
C VAL A 127 -0.40 4.57 9.35
N VAL A 128 -1.60 5.17 9.29
CA VAL A 128 -2.15 5.71 8.04
C VAL A 128 -1.41 6.97 7.61
N ASP A 129 -1.10 7.86 8.55
CA ASP A 129 -0.53 9.17 8.25
C ASP A 129 1.00 9.21 8.32
N ARG A 130 1.64 8.11 8.68
CA ARG A 130 3.11 8.07 8.79
C ARG A 130 3.79 8.39 7.48
N GLU A 131 4.97 9.00 7.61
CA GLU A 131 5.87 9.26 6.49
C GLU A 131 7.20 8.56 6.77
N LYS A 132 7.73 7.88 5.79
CA LYS A 132 9.06 7.29 5.90
C LYS A 132 10.11 8.18 5.30
#